data_4a87fbab3b52ecf479b048ac7fe02937
#
_entry.id   4a87fbab3b52ecf479b048ac7fe02937
#
_cell.length_a   1.000
_cell.length_b   1.000
_cell.length_c   1.000
_cell.angle_alpha   90.00
_cell.angle_beta   90.00
_cell.angle_gamma   90.00
#
_symmetry.space_group_name_H-M   'P 1'
#
loop_
_entity.id
_entity.type
_entity.pdbx_description
1 polymer ?
#
loop_
_entity_poly.entity_id
_entity_poly.type
_entity_poly.pdbx_seq_one_letter_code
_entity_poly.pdbx_strand_id
1 'polypeptide(L)'
;MNLKGRDFLKLLDYTPEEITYLLDLAADLKDKKKEGILVDTFRGKNIALIFEKTSTRTRCSFEVAAHDLGISVTYLDPSGSQIGKKESIADTARVLSRMYDGIEYRGYGQVIVEELAKYSSVPVWNGLTNEFHPTQMLADLLTIRERFGYLKGIHFTYMGDARYNMGNSLMIACSKMGLHFTACTNKKYFPDESLVEQCKAFARESGGSVTLTEDVKAGTTGADVIYTDVWVSMGEPAAVWEERIHDLLPYQVNKAAMDNAAEGAVFMHCLPAFHDLNTGIGKEISEKFGLTEMEVTDEVFESSQSIVFDEAENRMHTIKAVIAATI
;
A
#
# COMPACT_ATOMS: atom_id res chain seq x y z
N MET A 1 17.64 -13.21 -10.20
CA MET A 1 16.84 -12.31 -11.05
C MET A 1 17.57 -10.96 -11.13
N ASN A 2 17.48 -10.21 -12.23
CA ASN A 2 18.13 -8.90 -12.34
C ASN A 2 17.05 -7.83 -12.60
N LEU A 3 16.83 -6.97 -11.61
CA LEU A 3 15.89 -5.84 -11.70
C LEU A 3 16.61 -4.49 -11.74
N LYS A 4 17.95 -4.49 -11.89
CA LYS A 4 18.74 -3.26 -11.90
C LYS A 4 18.27 -2.27 -12.97
N GLY A 5 18.04 -1.03 -12.57
CA GLY A 5 17.54 0.04 -13.43
C GLY A 5 16.02 0.03 -13.65
N ARG A 6 15.29 -0.95 -13.08
CA ARG A 6 13.82 -1.03 -13.20
C ARG A 6 13.12 -0.01 -12.32
N ASP A 7 12.11 0.66 -12.86
CA ASP A 7 11.17 1.46 -12.08
C ASP A 7 10.19 0.58 -11.31
N PHE A 8 9.69 1.07 -10.16
CA PHE A 8 8.69 0.38 -9.35
C PHE A 8 7.44 1.26 -9.20
N LEU A 9 6.60 1.31 -10.22
CA LEU A 9 5.48 2.24 -10.33
C LEU A 9 4.13 1.63 -9.95
N LYS A 10 3.92 0.37 -10.31
CA LYS A 10 2.70 -0.41 -10.02
C LYS A 10 3.00 -1.91 -10.18
N LEU A 11 2.29 -2.78 -9.46
CA LEU A 11 2.49 -4.23 -9.58
C LEU A 11 1.99 -4.81 -10.92
N LEU A 12 1.24 -4.06 -11.71
CA LEU A 12 0.91 -4.44 -13.08
C LEU A 12 2.17 -4.70 -13.94
N ASP A 13 3.25 -3.96 -13.66
CA ASP A 13 4.50 -4.01 -14.43
C ASP A 13 5.44 -5.16 -14.01
N TYR A 14 5.07 -5.93 -12.98
CA TYR A 14 5.89 -6.98 -12.39
C TYR A 14 5.24 -8.35 -12.55
N THR A 15 6.04 -9.38 -12.85
CA THR A 15 5.56 -10.77 -12.88
C THR A 15 5.43 -11.36 -11.46
N PRO A 16 4.66 -12.44 -11.28
CA PRO A 16 4.61 -13.14 -9.99
C PRO A 16 5.97 -13.58 -9.46
N GLU A 17 6.89 -13.99 -10.35
CA GLU A 17 8.25 -14.40 -10.01
C GLU A 17 9.09 -13.21 -9.54
N GLU A 18 8.94 -12.04 -10.18
CA GLU A 18 9.61 -10.81 -9.76
C GLU A 18 9.10 -10.32 -8.40
N ILE A 19 7.79 -10.40 -8.17
CA ILE A 19 7.19 -10.08 -6.87
C ILE A 19 7.73 -11.05 -5.80
N THR A 20 7.73 -12.36 -6.07
CA THR A 20 8.27 -13.38 -5.15
C THR A 20 9.74 -13.10 -4.83
N TYR A 21 10.55 -12.78 -5.83
CA TYR A 21 11.96 -12.42 -5.62
C TYR A 21 12.11 -11.21 -4.68
N LEU A 22 11.30 -10.17 -4.83
CA LEU A 22 11.33 -9.00 -3.94
C LEU A 22 10.91 -9.36 -2.51
N LEU A 23 9.91 -10.23 -2.35
CA LEU A 23 9.47 -10.71 -1.03
C LEU A 23 10.56 -11.57 -0.35
N ASP A 24 11.25 -12.42 -1.10
CA ASP A 24 12.35 -13.25 -0.57
C ASP A 24 13.53 -12.39 -0.15
N LEU A 25 13.89 -11.41 -0.97
CA LEU A 25 14.94 -10.45 -0.64
C LEU A 25 14.56 -9.60 0.59
N ALA A 26 13.30 -9.20 0.71
CA ALA A 26 12.82 -8.46 1.88
C ALA A 26 12.92 -9.28 3.17
N ALA A 27 12.55 -10.56 3.11
CA ALA A 27 12.68 -11.49 4.24
C ALA A 27 14.14 -11.67 4.65
N ASP A 28 15.04 -11.93 3.70
CA ASP A 28 16.49 -12.05 3.97
C ASP A 28 17.08 -10.77 4.60
N LEU A 29 16.72 -9.60 4.07
CA LEU A 29 17.17 -8.32 4.62
C LEU A 29 16.55 -8.00 5.99
N LYS A 30 15.33 -8.45 6.26
CA LYS A 30 14.68 -8.36 7.57
C LYS A 30 15.41 -9.21 8.60
N ASP A 31 15.73 -10.46 8.27
CA ASP A 31 16.44 -11.37 9.16
C ASP A 31 17.86 -10.85 9.47
N LYS A 32 18.61 -10.41 8.46
CA LYS A 32 19.91 -9.77 8.65
C LYS A 32 19.86 -8.57 9.58
N LYS A 33 18.86 -7.72 9.45
CA LYS A 33 18.65 -6.57 10.35
C LYS A 33 18.40 -7.02 11.79
N LYS A 34 17.56 -8.06 12.00
CA LYS A 34 17.28 -8.62 13.32
C LYS A 34 18.53 -9.24 13.97
N GLU A 35 19.39 -9.85 13.17
CA GLU A 35 20.68 -10.43 13.60
C GLU A 35 21.80 -9.40 13.78
N GLY A 36 21.54 -8.11 13.48
CA GLY A 36 22.55 -7.05 13.55
C GLY A 36 23.59 -7.10 12.43
N ILE A 37 23.33 -7.83 11.36
CA ILE A 37 24.22 -7.93 10.19
C ILE A 37 24.03 -6.68 9.33
N LEU A 38 25.11 -5.92 9.16
CA LEU A 38 25.10 -4.72 8.31
C LEU A 38 25.10 -5.10 6.83
N VAL A 39 24.19 -4.46 6.08
CA VAL A 39 24.06 -4.61 4.62
C VAL A 39 24.27 -3.24 3.96
N ASP A 40 25.43 -2.63 4.17
CA ASP A 40 25.77 -1.29 3.70
C ASP A 40 26.50 -1.29 2.34
N THR A 41 26.05 -2.15 1.44
CA THR A 41 26.72 -2.41 0.14
C THR A 41 26.58 -1.26 -0.87
N PHE A 42 25.72 -0.27 -0.59
CA PHE A 42 25.47 0.87 -1.47
C PHE A 42 26.05 2.18 -0.93
N ARG A 43 27.16 2.11 -0.19
CA ARG A 43 27.87 3.30 0.32
C ARG A 43 28.23 4.27 -0.79
N GLY A 44 27.94 5.55 -0.59
CA GLY A 44 28.19 6.63 -1.55
C GLY A 44 27.08 6.84 -2.55
N LYS A 45 26.02 6.03 -2.52
CA LYS A 45 24.77 6.28 -3.27
C LYS A 45 23.89 7.30 -2.57
N ASN A 46 23.06 7.99 -3.35
CA ASN A 46 22.15 9.03 -2.88
C ASN A 46 20.78 8.86 -3.54
N ILE A 47 19.70 9.02 -2.78
CA ILE A 47 18.34 9.00 -3.31
C ILE A 47 17.58 10.27 -2.95
N ALA A 48 16.67 10.68 -3.82
CA ALA A 48 15.74 11.77 -3.57
C ALA A 48 14.36 11.23 -3.22
N LEU A 49 13.73 11.78 -2.18
CA LEU A 49 12.35 11.48 -1.80
C LEU A 49 11.50 12.73 -2.06
N ILE A 50 10.60 12.65 -3.05
CA ILE A 50 9.71 13.74 -3.46
C ILE A 50 8.32 13.49 -2.89
N PHE A 51 7.87 14.36 -2.00
CA PHE A 51 6.57 14.27 -1.36
C PHE A 51 5.69 15.45 -1.73
N GLU A 52 4.63 15.24 -2.49
CA GLU A 52 3.53 16.19 -2.66
C GLU A 52 2.39 15.94 -1.66
N LYS A 53 2.26 14.69 -1.18
CA LYS A 53 1.41 14.30 -0.03
C LYS A 53 2.29 13.86 1.12
N THR A 54 2.11 14.45 2.29
CA THR A 54 2.85 14.09 3.51
C THR A 54 2.58 12.64 3.93
N SER A 55 3.56 11.99 4.53
CA SER A 55 3.43 10.67 5.14
C SER A 55 4.57 10.36 6.08
N THR A 56 4.26 10.08 7.33
CA THR A 56 5.24 9.65 8.31
C THR A 56 5.81 8.28 7.96
N ARG A 57 4.95 7.29 7.72
CA ARG A 57 5.36 5.89 7.48
C ARG A 57 6.18 5.72 6.22
N THR A 58 5.71 6.24 5.08
CA THR A 58 6.46 6.13 3.81
C THR A 58 7.82 6.81 3.90
N ARG A 59 7.87 8.02 4.46
CA ARG A 59 9.12 8.75 4.65
C ARG A 59 10.09 7.96 5.53
N CYS A 60 9.68 7.58 6.74
CA CYS A 60 10.52 6.84 7.67
C CYS A 60 10.98 5.49 7.08
N SER A 61 10.10 4.78 6.34
CA SER A 61 10.45 3.52 5.72
C SER A 61 11.55 3.67 4.67
N PHE A 62 11.44 4.68 3.78
CA PHE A 62 12.49 4.96 2.79
C PHE A 62 13.78 5.44 3.42
N GLU A 63 13.72 6.37 4.39
CA GLU A 63 14.91 6.89 5.07
C GLU A 63 15.66 5.77 5.80
N VAL A 64 14.98 4.95 6.60
CA VAL A 64 15.62 3.86 7.34
C VAL A 64 16.11 2.76 6.40
N ALA A 65 15.32 2.38 5.38
CA ALA A 65 15.75 1.41 4.37
C ALA A 65 17.03 1.84 3.65
N ALA A 66 17.10 3.11 3.25
CA ALA A 66 18.29 3.69 2.61
C ALA A 66 19.49 3.69 3.54
N HIS A 67 19.31 4.14 4.80
CA HIS A 67 20.37 4.14 5.79
C HIS A 67 20.94 2.74 6.06
N ASP A 68 20.09 1.73 6.18
CA ASP A 68 20.51 0.34 6.37
C ASP A 68 21.36 -0.17 5.19
N LEU A 69 21.13 0.35 3.98
CA LEU A 69 21.90 0.02 2.77
C LEU A 69 23.15 0.91 2.57
N GLY A 70 23.40 1.87 3.46
CA GLY A 70 24.53 2.82 3.35
C GLY A 70 24.27 3.98 2.38
N ILE A 71 22.99 4.23 2.02
CA ILE A 71 22.57 5.25 1.07
C ILE A 71 22.21 6.55 1.81
N SER A 72 22.63 7.69 1.27
CA SER A 72 22.22 9.01 1.75
C SER A 72 20.88 9.44 1.14
N VAL A 73 20.09 10.21 1.88
CA VAL A 73 18.72 10.59 1.50
C VAL A 73 18.58 12.11 1.50
N THR A 74 17.93 12.66 0.47
CA THR A 74 17.43 14.03 0.46
C THR A 74 15.91 14.00 0.42
N TYR A 75 15.27 14.59 1.41
CA TYR A 75 13.82 14.75 1.47
C TYR A 75 13.40 16.09 0.88
N LEU A 76 12.52 16.06 -0.11
CA LEU A 76 11.94 17.22 -0.78
C LEU A 76 10.46 17.31 -0.40
N ASP A 77 10.13 18.20 0.52
CA ASP A 77 8.76 18.42 0.98
C ASP A 77 7.92 19.23 -0.04
N PRO A 78 6.59 19.28 0.12
CA PRO A 78 5.72 20.03 -0.78
C PRO A 78 5.99 21.53 -0.85
N SER A 79 6.59 22.12 0.19
CA SER A 79 6.93 23.54 0.25
C SER A 79 8.28 23.85 -0.38
N GLY A 80 9.21 22.90 -0.29
CA GLY A 80 10.58 23.00 -0.81
C GLY A 80 10.74 22.60 -2.26
N SER A 81 9.73 21.96 -2.88
CA SER A 81 9.78 21.49 -4.27
C SER A 81 9.16 22.49 -5.25
N GLN A 82 9.79 22.64 -6.41
CA GLN A 82 9.28 23.43 -7.55
C GLN A 82 8.59 22.58 -8.61
N ILE A 83 8.49 21.27 -8.40
CA ILE A 83 7.89 20.29 -9.32
C ILE A 83 6.47 20.71 -9.70
N GLY A 84 6.19 20.73 -11.01
CA GLY A 84 4.87 21.09 -11.54
C GLY A 84 4.43 22.55 -11.32
N LYS A 85 5.29 23.38 -10.70
CA LYS A 85 5.00 24.80 -10.45
C LYS A 85 5.82 25.72 -11.36
N LYS A 86 7.14 25.74 -11.17
CA LYS A 86 8.08 26.55 -11.96
C LYS A 86 8.96 25.67 -12.86
N GLU A 87 9.03 24.39 -12.60
CA GLU A 87 9.81 23.41 -13.34
C GLU A 87 8.90 22.26 -13.79
N SER A 88 9.07 21.82 -15.04
CA SER A 88 8.31 20.67 -15.55
C SER A 88 8.75 19.38 -14.86
N ILE A 89 7.85 18.39 -14.82
CA ILE A 89 8.16 17.06 -14.28
C ILE A 89 9.33 16.43 -15.03
N ALA A 90 9.32 16.59 -16.37
CA ALA A 90 10.39 16.08 -17.24
C ALA A 90 11.75 16.71 -16.94
N ASP A 91 11.81 18.04 -16.71
CA ASP A 91 13.06 18.70 -16.39
C ASP A 91 13.55 18.36 -14.99
N THR A 92 12.66 18.31 -14.02
CA THR A 92 12.97 17.81 -12.67
C THR A 92 13.56 16.40 -12.71
N ALA A 93 12.96 15.49 -13.48
CA ALA A 93 13.48 14.11 -13.63
C ALA A 93 14.90 14.11 -14.21
N ARG A 94 15.16 14.92 -15.26
CA ARG A 94 16.48 15.02 -15.89
C ARG A 94 17.53 15.61 -14.97
N VAL A 95 17.17 16.60 -14.15
CA VAL A 95 18.08 17.22 -13.18
C VAL A 95 18.40 16.26 -12.06
N LEU A 96 17.37 15.70 -11.41
CA LEU A 96 17.55 14.83 -10.25
C LEU A 96 18.26 13.52 -10.60
N SER A 97 17.98 12.93 -11.75
CA SER A 97 18.65 11.70 -12.19
C SER A 97 20.15 11.87 -12.53
N ARG A 98 20.66 13.11 -12.59
CA ARG A 98 22.10 13.41 -12.68
C ARG A 98 22.77 13.61 -11.33
N MET A 99 21.99 13.77 -10.28
CA MET A 99 22.47 14.00 -8.90
C MET A 99 22.28 12.76 -8.02
N TYR A 100 21.23 11.99 -8.26
CA TYR A 100 20.80 10.87 -7.43
C TYR A 100 20.87 9.55 -8.20
N ASP A 101 20.92 8.45 -7.45
CA ASP A 101 20.94 7.08 -7.96
C ASP A 101 19.55 6.44 -7.99
N GLY A 102 18.55 7.11 -7.44
CA GLY A 102 17.14 6.72 -7.46
C GLY A 102 16.25 7.84 -6.96
N ILE A 103 14.98 7.82 -7.35
CA ILE A 103 13.99 8.85 -7.03
C ILE A 103 12.72 8.18 -6.52
N GLU A 104 12.27 8.52 -5.33
CA GLU A 104 10.94 8.19 -4.85
C GLU A 104 9.99 9.36 -5.10
N TYR A 105 8.75 9.05 -5.46
CA TYR A 105 7.68 10.01 -5.59
C TYR A 105 6.44 9.55 -4.82
N ARG A 106 5.90 10.42 -3.98
CA ARG A 106 4.62 10.26 -3.33
C ARG A 106 3.74 11.48 -3.57
N GLY A 107 2.61 11.29 -4.26
CA GLY A 107 1.78 12.43 -4.65
C GLY A 107 0.39 12.05 -5.10
N TYR A 108 -0.08 12.68 -6.18
CA TYR A 108 -1.45 12.61 -6.64
C TYR A 108 -1.62 11.65 -7.83
N GLY A 109 -1.39 12.12 -9.06
CA GLY A 109 -1.69 11.35 -10.25
C GLY A 109 -0.59 10.35 -10.63
N GLN A 110 -0.99 9.17 -11.07
CA GLN A 110 -0.08 8.15 -11.60
C GLN A 110 0.72 8.67 -12.81
N VAL A 111 0.10 9.52 -13.62
CA VAL A 111 0.76 10.14 -14.78
C VAL A 111 2.01 10.93 -14.41
N ILE A 112 2.07 11.49 -13.19
CA ILE A 112 3.22 12.27 -12.71
C ILE A 112 4.42 11.37 -12.47
N VAL A 113 4.22 10.27 -11.73
CA VAL A 113 5.32 9.33 -11.46
C VAL A 113 5.75 8.58 -12.72
N GLU A 114 4.84 8.30 -13.64
CA GLU A 114 5.17 7.71 -14.95
C GLU A 114 5.95 8.69 -15.83
N GLU A 115 5.64 9.99 -15.79
CA GLU A 115 6.43 11.02 -16.48
C GLU A 115 7.82 11.18 -15.85
N LEU A 116 7.93 11.18 -14.52
CA LEU A 116 9.24 11.15 -13.83
C LEU A 116 10.07 9.95 -14.31
N ALA A 117 9.51 8.75 -14.31
CA ALA A 117 10.18 7.53 -14.75
C ALA A 117 10.61 7.60 -16.22
N LYS A 118 9.75 8.12 -17.10
CA LYS A 118 10.03 8.27 -18.54
C LYS A 118 11.25 9.12 -18.83
N TYR A 119 11.50 10.18 -18.06
CA TYR A 119 12.58 11.13 -18.29
C TYR A 119 13.77 10.96 -17.33
N SER A 120 13.65 10.09 -16.35
CA SER A 120 14.75 9.73 -15.45
C SER A 120 15.72 8.75 -16.12
N SER A 121 16.99 8.84 -15.77
CA SER A 121 18.02 7.84 -16.11
C SER A 121 18.37 6.91 -14.94
N VAL A 122 17.65 7.03 -13.84
CA VAL A 122 17.77 6.19 -12.64
C VAL A 122 16.41 5.65 -12.24
N PRO A 123 16.33 4.56 -11.45
CA PRO A 123 15.05 4.00 -11.00
C PRO A 123 14.15 5.02 -10.30
N VAL A 124 12.86 4.96 -10.62
CA VAL A 124 11.80 5.74 -9.97
C VAL A 124 10.88 4.79 -9.21
N TRP A 125 10.58 5.12 -7.95
CA TRP A 125 9.73 4.33 -7.06
C TRP A 125 8.47 5.10 -6.68
N ASN A 126 7.33 4.47 -6.84
CA ASN A 126 6.03 5.03 -6.45
C ASN A 126 5.77 4.76 -4.96
N GLY A 127 5.90 5.78 -4.13
CA GLY A 127 5.55 5.74 -2.71
C GLY A 127 4.05 5.73 -2.45
N LEU A 128 3.26 6.36 -3.31
CA LEU A 128 1.80 6.33 -3.43
C LEU A 128 1.34 7.33 -4.49
N THR A 129 0.37 6.93 -5.29
CA THR A 129 -0.47 7.82 -6.10
C THR A 129 -1.96 7.62 -5.77
N ASN A 130 -2.85 8.34 -6.44
CA ASN A 130 -4.30 8.12 -6.28
C ASN A 130 -4.73 6.74 -6.81
N GLU A 131 -4.02 6.23 -7.81
CA GLU A 131 -4.37 5.00 -8.52
C GLU A 131 -3.67 3.76 -7.95
N PHE A 132 -2.41 3.89 -7.45
CA PHE A 132 -1.62 2.73 -7.00
C PHE A 132 -0.75 3.03 -5.78
N HIS A 133 -0.52 1.96 -4.98
CA HIS A 133 0.39 1.98 -3.82
C HIS A 133 1.24 0.69 -3.78
N PRO A 134 2.18 0.49 -4.74
CA PRO A 134 2.87 -0.79 -4.88
C PRO A 134 3.76 -1.15 -3.68
N THR A 135 4.33 -0.16 -2.98
CA THR A 135 5.17 -0.42 -1.80
C THR A 135 4.38 -0.97 -0.61
N GLN A 136 3.09 -0.61 -0.49
CA GLN A 136 2.20 -1.22 0.51
C GLN A 136 1.94 -2.69 0.17
N MET A 137 1.68 -3.00 -1.09
CA MET A 137 1.35 -4.36 -1.52
C MET A 137 2.43 -5.38 -1.20
N LEU A 138 3.71 -5.01 -1.35
CA LEU A 138 4.79 -5.91 -0.96
C LEU A 138 4.80 -6.15 0.55
N ALA A 139 4.52 -5.12 1.35
CA ALA A 139 4.42 -5.27 2.80
C ALA A 139 3.25 -6.16 3.21
N ASP A 140 2.09 -5.97 2.60
CA ASP A 140 0.90 -6.78 2.85
C ASP A 140 1.15 -8.25 2.51
N LEU A 141 1.70 -8.52 1.31
CA LEU A 141 2.03 -9.88 0.88
C LEU A 141 3.10 -10.53 1.78
N LEU A 142 4.13 -9.79 2.21
CA LEU A 142 5.14 -10.30 3.13
C LEU A 142 4.52 -10.64 4.48
N THR A 143 3.67 -9.77 5.02
CA THR A 143 2.99 -9.96 6.31
C THR A 143 2.06 -11.17 6.28
N ILE A 144 1.27 -11.34 5.21
CA ILE A 144 0.42 -12.51 5.00
C ILE A 144 1.28 -13.78 4.94
N ARG A 145 2.37 -13.76 4.17
CA ARG A 145 3.29 -14.90 4.05
C ARG A 145 3.97 -15.25 5.38
N GLU A 146 4.35 -14.27 6.18
CA GLU A 146 4.92 -14.50 7.51
C GLU A 146 3.88 -15.11 8.47
N ARG A 147 2.63 -14.69 8.36
CA ARG A 147 1.54 -15.16 9.24
C ARG A 147 1.07 -16.57 8.89
N PHE A 148 0.89 -16.88 7.61
CA PHE A 148 0.29 -18.14 7.15
C PHE A 148 1.29 -19.14 6.57
N GLY A 149 2.50 -18.70 6.21
CA GLY A 149 3.53 -19.53 5.55
C GLY A 149 3.39 -19.61 4.03
N TYR A 150 2.30 -19.12 3.45
CA TYR A 150 1.99 -19.17 2.01
C TYR A 150 1.11 -17.98 1.60
N LEU A 151 0.95 -17.78 0.29
CA LEU A 151 0.07 -16.75 -0.30
C LEU A 151 -1.07 -17.40 -1.10
N LYS A 152 -0.73 -18.39 -1.93
CA LYS A 152 -1.68 -19.01 -2.85
C LYS A 152 -2.84 -19.68 -2.10
N GLY A 153 -4.08 -19.32 -2.49
CA GLY A 153 -5.28 -19.88 -1.90
C GLY A 153 -5.80 -19.11 -0.66
N ILE A 154 -5.09 -18.10 -0.16
CA ILE A 154 -5.58 -17.20 0.89
C ILE A 154 -6.83 -16.46 0.41
N HIS A 155 -7.89 -16.44 1.21
CA HIS A 155 -9.09 -15.66 0.99
C HIS A 155 -8.93 -14.26 1.60
N PHE A 156 -8.85 -13.26 0.75
CA PHE A 156 -8.59 -11.87 1.12
C PHE A 156 -9.81 -11.01 0.83
N THR A 157 -10.39 -10.41 1.87
CA THR A 157 -11.55 -9.52 1.74
C THR A 157 -11.15 -8.10 2.06
N TYR A 158 -11.36 -7.20 1.09
CA TYR A 158 -11.24 -5.76 1.26
C TYR A 158 -12.61 -5.14 1.49
N MET A 159 -12.76 -4.36 2.57
CA MET A 159 -13.99 -3.65 2.95
C MET A 159 -13.75 -2.14 2.93
N GLY A 160 -14.51 -1.38 2.13
CA GLY A 160 -14.33 0.05 1.99
C GLY A 160 -14.38 0.55 0.55
N ASP A 161 -13.81 1.72 0.24
CA ASP A 161 -13.77 2.26 -1.11
C ASP A 161 -12.71 1.58 -1.97
N ALA A 162 -13.12 0.70 -2.86
CA ALA A 162 -12.23 -0.10 -3.68
C ALA A 162 -11.82 0.56 -5.02
N ARG A 163 -12.21 1.82 -5.28
CA ARG A 163 -11.96 2.51 -6.56
C ARG A 163 -10.57 3.10 -6.71
N TYR A 164 -9.84 3.28 -5.60
CA TYR A 164 -8.57 4.01 -5.55
C TYR A 164 -7.37 3.09 -5.28
N ASN A 165 -6.26 3.69 -4.87
CA ASN A 165 -4.96 3.01 -4.81
C ASN A 165 -4.95 1.71 -4.02
N MET A 166 -5.61 1.64 -2.84
CA MET A 166 -5.61 0.41 -2.04
C MET A 166 -6.43 -0.69 -2.70
N GLY A 167 -7.69 -0.42 -3.06
CA GLY A 167 -8.55 -1.41 -3.72
C GLY A 167 -7.94 -1.92 -5.03
N ASN A 168 -7.45 -1.01 -5.89
CA ASN A 168 -6.80 -1.36 -7.14
C ASN A 168 -5.55 -2.22 -6.93
N SER A 169 -4.66 -1.77 -6.04
CA SER A 169 -3.38 -2.44 -5.83
C SER A 169 -3.52 -3.79 -5.14
N LEU A 170 -4.42 -3.92 -4.15
CA LEU A 170 -4.71 -5.18 -3.47
C LEU A 170 -5.31 -6.20 -4.45
N MET A 171 -6.27 -5.78 -5.29
CA MET A 171 -6.85 -6.65 -6.31
C MET A 171 -5.80 -7.17 -7.28
N ILE A 172 -4.88 -6.31 -7.75
CA ILE A 172 -3.77 -6.69 -8.62
C ILE A 172 -2.82 -7.67 -7.90
N ALA A 173 -2.38 -7.33 -6.69
CA ALA A 173 -1.46 -8.15 -5.91
C ALA A 173 -2.03 -9.55 -5.65
N CYS A 174 -3.25 -9.63 -5.15
CA CYS A 174 -3.94 -10.89 -4.89
C CYS A 174 -4.10 -11.72 -6.16
N SER A 175 -4.57 -11.10 -7.25
CA SER A 175 -4.79 -11.78 -8.52
C SER A 175 -3.52 -12.37 -9.11
N LYS A 176 -2.38 -11.66 -9.03
CA LYS A 176 -1.10 -12.15 -9.53
C LYS A 176 -0.51 -13.24 -8.64
N MET A 177 -0.70 -13.16 -7.33
CA MET A 177 -0.08 -14.09 -6.36
C MET A 177 -0.96 -15.27 -5.99
N GLY A 178 -2.11 -15.46 -6.67
CA GLY A 178 -2.97 -16.63 -6.49
C GLY A 178 -3.85 -16.60 -5.25
N LEU A 179 -4.11 -15.40 -4.67
CA LEU A 179 -5.08 -15.22 -3.60
C LEU A 179 -6.49 -15.07 -4.20
N HIS A 180 -7.49 -15.35 -3.39
CA HIS A 180 -8.91 -15.10 -3.70
C HIS A 180 -9.30 -13.73 -3.17
N PHE A 181 -9.37 -12.73 -4.04
CA PHE A 181 -9.72 -11.36 -3.67
C PHE A 181 -11.23 -11.13 -3.72
N THR A 182 -11.77 -10.55 -2.66
CA THR A 182 -13.15 -10.10 -2.59
C THR A 182 -13.19 -8.61 -2.23
N ALA A 183 -13.76 -7.76 -3.11
CA ALA A 183 -14.17 -6.41 -2.74
C ALA A 183 -15.59 -6.47 -2.18
N CYS A 184 -15.71 -6.29 -0.86
CA CYS A 184 -16.97 -6.28 -0.13
C CYS A 184 -17.33 -4.84 0.23
N THR A 185 -18.16 -4.21 -0.59
CA THR A 185 -18.52 -2.80 -0.46
C THR A 185 -19.77 -2.48 -1.26
N ASN A 186 -20.32 -1.28 -1.07
CA ASN A 186 -21.42 -0.77 -1.90
C ASN A 186 -20.97 -0.72 -3.37
N LYS A 187 -21.82 -1.14 -4.28
CA LYS A 187 -21.59 -1.18 -5.74
C LYS A 187 -21.02 0.12 -6.31
N LYS A 188 -21.37 1.26 -5.75
CA LYS A 188 -20.85 2.58 -6.12
C LYS A 188 -19.34 2.70 -5.94
N TYR A 189 -18.75 1.88 -5.08
CA TYR A 189 -17.33 1.88 -4.71
C TYR A 189 -16.55 0.68 -5.25
N PHE A 190 -17.11 -0.07 -6.20
CA PHE A 190 -16.37 -1.13 -6.88
C PHE A 190 -15.23 -0.57 -7.75
N PRO A 191 -14.14 -1.31 -7.93
CA PRO A 191 -13.08 -0.93 -8.85
C PRO A 191 -13.58 -0.77 -10.29
N ASP A 192 -12.78 -0.09 -11.13
CA ASP A 192 -13.04 0.03 -12.55
C ASP A 192 -13.19 -1.34 -13.23
N GLU A 193 -14.21 -1.50 -14.06
CA GLU A 193 -14.55 -2.78 -14.70
C GLU A 193 -13.42 -3.31 -15.57
N SER A 194 -12.69 -2.44 -16.26
CA SER A 194 -11.57 -2.84 -17.13
C SER A 194 -10.41 -3.43 -16.32
N LEU A 195 -10.12 -2.84 -15.15
CA LEU A 195 -9.13 -3.37 -14.23
C LEU A 195 -9.59 -4.69 -13.59
N VAL A 196 -10.87 -4.81 -13.24
CA VAL A 196 -11.46 -6.06 -12.72
C VAL A 196 -11.28 -7.20 -13.71
N GLU A 197 -11.59 -7.00 -14.99
CA GLU A 197 -11.44 -8.03 -16.03
C GLU A 197 -9.97 -8.40 -16.26
N GLN A 198 -9.05 -7.43 -16.21
CA GLN A 198 -7.62 -7.70 -16.28
C GLN A 198 -7.16 -8.55 -15.07
N CYS A 199 -7.60 -8.21 -13.87
CA CYS A 199 -7.27 -8.96 -12.65
C CYS A 199 -7.89 -10.36 -12.64
N LYS A 200 -9.10 -10.54 -13.17
CA LYS A 200 -9.70 -11.88 -13.39
C LYS A 200 -8.85 -12.75 -14.33
N ALA A 201 -8.22 -12.14 -15.35
CA ALA A 201 -7.30 -12.86 -16.22
C ALA A 201 -6.06 -13.35 -15.45
N PHE A 202 -5.41 -12.48 -14.69
CA PHE A 202 -4.28 -12.85 -13.81
C PHE A 202 -4.68 -13.95 -12.80
N ALA A 203 -5.84 -13.80 -12.18
CA ALA A 203 -6.34 -14.77 -11.21
C ALA A 203 -6.55 -16.16 -11.81
N ARG A 204 -7.05 -16.26 -13.06
CA ARG A 204 -7.16 -17.55 -13.77
C ARG A 204 -5.79 -18.21 -13.98
N GLU A 205 -4.76 -17.44 -14.28
CA GLU A 205 -3.39 -17.96 -14.49
C GLU A 205 -2.73 -18.40 -13.19
N SER A 206 -2.89 -17.61 -12.12
CA SER A 206 -2.28 -17.86 -10.81
C SER A 206 -3.02 -18.89 -9.96
N GLY A 207 -4.31 -19.14 -10.27
CA GLY A 207 -5.20 -20.04 -9.52
C GLY A 207 -5.96 -19.30 -8.39
N GLY A 208 -6.03 -17.97 -8.44
CA GLY A 208 -6.86 -17.15 -7.56
C GLY A 208 -8.25 -16.85 -8.14
N SER A 209 -8.92 -15.82 -7.56
CA SER A 209 -10.20 -15.30 -8.05
C SER A 209 -10.39 -13.84 -7.70
N VAL A 210 -11.32 -13.17 -8.40
CA VAL A 210 -11.78 -11.81 -8.08
C VAL A 210 -13.30 -11.83 -7.97
N THR A 211 -13.82 -11.41 -6.82
CA THR A 211 -15.25 -11.33 -6.50
C THR A 211 -15.60 -9.91 -6.04
N LEU A 212 -16.78 -9.42 -6.46
CA LEU A 212 -17.34 -8.14 -6.01
C LEU A 212 -18.69 -8.44 -5.35
N THR A 213 -18.94 -7.94 -4.15
CA THR A 213 -20.19 -8.17 -3.43
C THR A 213 -20.58 -7.02 -2.55
N GLU A 214 -21.90 -6.79 -2.44
CA GLU A 214 -22.48 -5.86 -1.46
C GLU A 214 -22.94 -6.58 -0.18
N ASP A 215 -22.94 -7.92 -0.18
CA ASP A 215 -23.32 -8.74 0.97
C ASP A 215 -22.13 -8.94 1.90
N VAL A 216 -22.14 -8.25 3.03
CA VAL A 216 -21.08 -8.31 4.04
C VAL A 216 -20.87 -9.73 4.55
N LYS A 217 -21.96 -10.47 4.80
CA LYS A 217 -21.87 -11.85 5.31
C LYS A 217 -21.20 -12.75 4.27
N ALA A 218 -21.65 -12.68 3.02
CA ALA A 218 -21.05 -13.47 1.95
C ALA A 218 -19.58 -13.08 1.70
N GLY A 219 -19.26 -11.78 1.76
CA GLY A 219 -17.92 -11.27 1.54
C GLY A 219 -16.91 -11.59 2.62
N THR A 220 -17.35 -11.77 3.87
CA THR A 220 -16.47 -12.08 5.01
C THR A 220 -16.43 -13.56 5.38
N THR A 221 -17.40 -14.37 4.92
CA THR A 221 -17.43 -15.81 5.24
C THR A 221 -16.17 -16.51 4.76
N GLY A 222 -15.44 -17.09 5.72
CA GLY A 222 -14.23 -17.87 5.43
C GLY A 222 -13.03 -17.05 4.95
N ALA A 223 -13.05 -15.72 5.10
CA ALA A 223 -11.91 -14.88 4.80
C ALA A 223 -10.75 -15.16 5.77
N ASP A 224 -9.54 -15.37 5.26
CA ASP A 224 -8.33 -15.48 6.07
C ASP A 224 -7.80 -14.10 6.47
N VAL A 225 -8.02 -13.10 5.60
CA VAL A 225 -7.63 -11.71 5.81
C VAL A 225 -8.82 -10.81 5.58
N ILE A 226 -9.14 -9.95 6.56
CA ILE A 226 -10.04 -8.81 6.39
C ILE A 226 -9.20 -7.54 6.42
N TYR A 227 -9.32 -6.74 5.37
CA TYR A 227 -8.55 -5.52 5.16
C TYR A 227 -9.48 -4.33 4.96
N THR A 228 -9.13 -3.17 5.52
CA THR A 228 -9.82 -1.91 5.23
C THR A 228 -8.84 -0.75 5.14
N ASP A 229 -9.33 0.39 4.70
CA ASP A 229 -8.61 1.66 4.64
C ASP A 229 -9.59 2.78 4.99
N VAL A 230 -9.06 3.96 5.30
CA VAL A 230 -9.88 5.15 5.60
C VAL A 230 -10.92 5.39 4.50
N TRP A 231 -12.15 5.70 4.88
CA TRP A 231 -13.23 5.95 3.91
C TRP A 231 -13.06 7.25 3.13
N VAL A 232 -12.34 8.21 3.70
CA VAL A 232 -12.06 9.50 3.08
C VAL A 232 -10.56 9.80 3.16
N SER A 233 -9.94 9.99 2.00
CA SER A 233 -8.53 10.30 1.90
C SER A 233 -8.20 11.72 2.34
N MET A 234 -6.98 11.94 2.83
CA MET A 234 -6.51 13.28 3.19
C MET A 234 -6.61 14.24 1.99
N GLY A 235 -7.25 15.40 2.22
CA GLY A 235 -7.41 16.45 1.22
C GLY A 235 -8.71 16.39 0.42
N GLU A 236 -9.60 15.40 0.67
CA GLU A 236 -10.94 15.39 0.08
C GLU A 236 -11.86 16.43 0.76
N PRO A 237 -12.82 17.04 0.00
CA PRO A 237 -13.71 18.05 0.55
C PRO A 237 -14.62 17.51 1.67
N ALA A 238 -14.95 18.35 2.64
CA ALA A 238 -15.81 17.97 3.78
C ALA A 238 -17.19 17.43 3.36
N ALA A 239 -17.73 17.88 2.22
CA ALA A 239 -19.01 17.39 1.67
C ALA A 239 -19.01 15.90 1.29
N VAL A 240 -17.82 15.32 1.04
CA VAL A 240 -17.68 13.91 0.68
C VAL A 240 -17.86 12.99 1.90
N TRP A 241 -17.58 13.50 3.10
CA TRP A 241 -17.61 12.70 4.34
C TRP A 241 -18.98 12.12 4.65
N GLU A 242 -20.04 12.94 4.59
CA GLU A 242 -21.40 12.50 4.94
C GLU A 242 -21.86 11.36 4.02
N GLU A 243 -21.65 11.52 2.71
CA GLU A 243 -21.98 10.49 1.73
C GLU A 243 -21.19 9.20 1.94
N ARG A 244 -19.85 9.30 2.14
CA ARG A 244 -19.00 8.15 2.37
C ARG A 244 -19.34 7.41 3.66
N ILE A 245 -19.57 8.13 4.74
CA ILE A 245 -20.00 7.54 6.02
C ILE A 245 -21.33 6.80 5.83
N HIS A 246 -22.33 7.44 5.24
CA HIS A 246 -23.63 6.81 5.00
C HIS A 246 -23.52 5.51 4.18
N ASP A 247 -22.75 5.56 3.09
CA ASP A 247 -22.65 4.44 2.15
C ASP A 247 -21.74 3.31 2.65
N LEU A 248 -20.72 3.62 3.45
CA LEU A 248 -19.70 2.67 3.88
C LEU A 248 -19.85 2.16 5.33
N LEU A 249 -20.66 2.82 6.16
CA LEU A 249 -20.92 2.36 7.53
C LEU A 249 -21.37 0.89 7.62
N PRO A 250 -22.20 0.36 6.70
CA PRO A 250 -22.54 -1.07 6.69
C PRO A 250 -21.33 -1.99 6.46
N TYR A 251 -20.24 -1.46 5.94
CA TYR A 251 -18.98 -2.19 5.63
C TYR A 251 -17.87 -1.90 6.63
N GLN A 252 -18.19 -1.35 7.79
CA GLN A 252 -17.25 -1.22 8.91
C GLN A 252 -16.74 -2.58 9.33
N VAL A 253 -15.42 -2.73 9.49
CA VAL A 253 -14.83 -3.94 10.06
C VAL A 253 -15.04 -3.94 11.57
N ASN A 254 -15.91 -4.80 12.02
CA ASN A 254 -16.29 -4.95 13.41
C ASN A 254 -16.20 -6.42 13.84
N LYS A 255 -16.49 -6.70 15.11
CA LYS A 255 -16.45 -8.05 15.64
C LYS A 255 -17.30 -9.04 14.84
N ALA A 256 -18.47 -8.65 14.36
CA ALA A 256 -19.35 -9.55 13.60
C ALA A 256 -18.73 -9.93 12.24
N ALA A 257 -18.02 -9.02 11.58
CA ALA A 257 -17.27 -9.31 10.36
C ALA A 257 -16.12 -10.31 10.65
N MET A 258 -15.37 -10.08 11.72
CA MET A 258 -14.27 -10.97 12.13
C MET A 258 -14.76 -12.35 12.60
N ASP A 259 -15.88 -12.43 13.33
CA ASP A 259 -16.46 -13.70 13.77
C ASP A 259 -17.02 -14.55 12.60
N ASN A 260 -17.33 -13.92 11.47
CA ASN A 260 -17.78 -14.61 10.27
C ASN A 260 -16.62 -15.09 9.37
N ALA A 261 -15.42 -14.60 9.61
CA ALA A 261 -14.21 -14.99 8.90
C ALA A 261 -13.72 -16.39 9.28
N ALA A 262 -12.66 -16.88 8.67
CA ALA A 262 -12.06 -18.16 8.99
C ALA A 262 -11.48 -18.18 10.42
N GLU A 263 -11.38 -19.39 11.00
CA GLU A 263 -10.63 -19.56 12.24
C GLU A 263 -9.16 -19.15 12.04
N GLY A 264 -8.67 -18.26 12.89
CA GLY A 264 -7.31 -17.72 12.77
C GLY A 264 -7.17 -16.56 11.77
N ALA A 265 -8.29 -16.04 11.25
CA ALA A 265 -8.30 -14.85 10.41
C ALA A 265 -7.63 -13.65 11.08
N VAL A 266 -7.01 -12.79 10.26
CA VAL A 266 -6.35 -11.58 10.71
C VAL A 266 -6.99 -10.33 10.13
N PHE A 267 -6.86 -9.23 10.88
CA PHE A 267 -7.21 -7.88 10.46
C PHE A 267 -5.95 -7.13 10.01
N MET A 268 -6.02 -6.44 8.87
CA MET A 268 -4.95 -5.61 8.30
C MET A 268 -5.47 -4.23 7.89
N HIS A 269 -4.58 -3.23 7.93
CA HIS A 269 -4.87 -1.85 7.59
C HIS A 269 -3.56 -1.08 7.31
N CYS A 270 -3.49 -0.36 6.20
CA CYS A 270 -2.29 0.39 5.81
C CYS A 270 -1.94 1.56 6.73
N LEU A 271 -2.84 1.93 7.65
CA LEU A 271 -2.72 3.07 8.56
C LEU A 271 -2.57 4.45 7.84
N PRO A 272 -3.09 5.56 8.44
CA PRO A 272 -3.74 5.64 9.76
C PRO A 272 -5.14 5.05 9.76
N ALA A 273 -5.64 4.64 10.91
CA ALA A 273 -7.00 4.15 11.11
C ALA A 273 -7.79 5.09 12.02
N PHE A 274 -9.11 5.21 11.76
CA PHE A 274 -10.03 5.97 12.62
C PHE A 274 -10.87 5.01 13.48
N HIS A 275 -10.23 4.43 14.48
CA HIS A 275 -10.82 3.47 15.40
C HIS A 275 -11.17 4.05 16.78
N ASP A 276 -10.69 5.29 17.08
CA ASP A 276 -10.88 5.94 18.38
C ASP A 276 -10.96 7.47 18.28
N LEU A 277 -11.06 8.14 19.45
CA LEU A 277 -11.10 9.59 19.58
C LEU A 277 -9.74 10.23 19.94
N ASN A 278 -8.64 9.50 19.88
CA ASN A 278 -7.33 10.00 20.30
C ASN A 278 -6.67 10.91 19.26
N THR A 279 -7.28 11.08 18.09
CA THR A 279 -6.82 11.98 17.03
C THR A 279 -7.67 13.23 16.91
N GLY A 280 -7.10 14.33 16.39
CA GLY A 280 -7.85 15.56 16.11
C GLY A 280 -9.01 15.33 15.13
N ILE A 281 -8.77 14.57 14.07
CA ILE A 281 -9.77 14.23 13.06
C ILE A 281 -10.86 13.33 13.64
N GLY A 282 -10.52 12.33 14.46
CA GLY A 282 -11.50 11.47 15.12
C GLY A 282 -12.48 12.26 15.99
N LYS A 283 -11.98 13.26 16.74
CA LYS A 283 -12.81 14.19 17.52
C LYS A 283 -13.72 15.03 16.65
N GLU A 284 -13.20 15.61 15.57
CA GLU A 284 -13.99 16.42 14.62
C GLU A 284 -15.11 15.62 13.97
N ILE A 285 -14.84 14.37 13.59
CA ILE A 285 -15.83 13.45 13.02
C ILE A 285 -16.89 13.11 14.06
N SER A 286 -16.48 12.83 15.29
CA SER A 286 -17.42 12.54 16.38
C SER A 286 -18.35 13.72 16.67
N GLU A 287 -17.82 14.94 16.69
CA GLU A 287 -18.62 16.16 16.88
C GLU A 287 -19.61 16.40 15.73
N LYS A 288 -19.23 16.11 14.48
CA LYS A 288 -20.06 16.34 13.30
C LYS A 288 -21.06 15.24 13.00
N PHE A 289 -20.66 13.98 13.17
CA PHE A 289 -21.41 12.81 12.71
C PHE A 289 -21.82 11.87 13.84
N GLY A 290 -21.39 12.09 15.08
CA GLY A 290 -21.72 11.27 16.24
C GLY A 290 -21.04 9.89 16.24
N LEU A 291 -20.00 9.69 15.43
CA LEU A 291 -19.27 8.44 15.32
C LEU A 291 -17.99 8.49 16.16
N THR A 292 -17.74 7.44 16.93
CA THR A 292 -16.49 7.27 17.71
C THR A 292 -15.46 6.39 17.01
N GLU A 293 -15.90 5.62 16.03
CA GLU A 293 -15.13 4.66 15.22
C GLU A 293 -15.64 4.73 13.79
N MET A 294 -14.78 4.55 12.80
CA MET A 294 -15.17 4.63 11.38
C MET A 294 -15.01 3.30 10.66
N GLU A 295 -13.96 3.15 9.86
CA GLU A 295 -13.76 1.98 8.99
C GLU A 295 -13.49 0.69 9.76
N VAL A 296 -13.03 0.80 11.01
CA VAL A 296 -12.80 -0.32 11.92
C VAL A 296 -13.17 0.07 13.34
N THR A 297 -13.67 -0.88 14.13
CA THR A 297 -13.91 -0.67 15.56
C THR A 297 -12.62 -0.82 16.37
N ASP A 298 -12.53 -0.11 17.50
CA ASP A 298 -11.40 -0.21 18.43
C ASP A 298 -11.22 -1.64 18.96
N GLU A 299 -12.33 -2.34 19.23
CA GLU A 299 -12.32 -3.75 19.63
C GLU A 299 -11.56 -4.64 18.63
N VAL A 300 -11.71 -4.43 17.32
CA VAL A 300 -11.01 -5.20 16.29
C VAL A 300 -9.58 -4.71 16.15
N PHE A 301 -9.38 -3.39 16.12
CA PHE A 301 -8.06 -2.79 15.93
C PHE A 301 -7.06 -3.18 17.02
N GLU A 302 -7.50 -3.22 18.27
CA GLU A 302 -6.68 -3.60 19.44
C GLU A 302 -6.72 -5.11 19.76
N SER A 303 -7.41 -5.92 18.95
CA SER A 303 -7.50 -7.36 19.17
C SER A 303 -6.21 -8.10 18.83
N SER A 304 -6.10 -9.34 19.30
CA SER A 304 -5.01 -10.26 18.92
C SER A 304 -5.06 -10.71 17.45
N GLN A 305 -6.14 -10.43 16.72
CA GLN A 305 -6.26 -10.70 15.28
C GLN A 305 -5.68 -9.56 14.44
N SER A 306 -5.46 -8.38 15.02
CA SER A 306 -4.87 -7.25 14.34
C SER A 306 -3.36 -7.43 14.19
N ILE A 307 -2.87 -7.37 12.96
CA ILE A 307 -1.44 -7.45 12.61
C ILE A 307 -0.95 -6.19 11.88
N VAL A 308 -1.63 -5.07 12.10
CA VAL A 308 -1.38 -3.78 11.41
C VAL A 308 0.01 -3.21 11.68
N PHE A 309 0.59 -3.49 12.86
CA PHE A 309 1.92 -2.98 13.20
C PHE A 309 3.04 -3.84 12.58
N ASP A 310 2.84 -5.15 12.45
CA ASP A 310 3.74 -6.03 11.70
C ASP A 310 3.74 -5.65 10.20
N GLU A 311 2.55 -5.36 9.67
CA GLU A 311 2.35 -4.83 8.32
C GLU A 311 3.09 -3.50 8.12
N ALA A 312 2.95 -2.57 9.06
CA ALA A 312 3.63 -1.28 9.02
C ALA A 312 5.17 -1.42 9.10
N GLU A 313 5.70 -2.34 9.91
CA GLU A 313 7.13 -2.67 9.97
C GLU A 313 7.62 -3.20 8.62
N ASN A 314 6.88 -4.11 8.01
CA ASN A 314 7.25 -4.73 6.74
C ASN A 314 7.38 -3.75 5.57
N ARG A 315 6.76 -2.56 5.66
CA ARG A 315 6.97 -1.47 4.69
C ARG A 315 8.45 -1.10 4.54
N MET A 316 9.17 -0.98 5.65
CA MET A 316 10.60 -0.66 5.62
C MET A 316 11.41 -1.79 4.97
N HIS A 317 11.12 -3.05 5.28
CA HIS A 317 11.86 -4.19 4.76
C HIS A 317 11.64 -4.41 3.26
N THR A 318 10.40 -4.27 2.80
CA THR A 318 10.07 -4.42 1.38
C THR A 318 10.57 -3.25 0.53
N ILE A 319 10.50 -2.02 1.03
CA ILE A 319 11.11 -0.86 0.38
C ILE A 319 12.63 -1.04 0.27
N LYS A 320 13.29 -1.54 1.33
CA LYS A 320 14.71 -1.88 1.29
C LYS A 320 15.04 -2.87 0.18
N ALA A 321 14.23 -3.90 0.01
CA ALA A 321 14.40 -4.88 -1.06
C ALA A 321 14.22 -4.26 -2.46
N VAL A 322 13.22 -3.39 -2.65
CA VAL A 322 13.02 -2.67 -3.92
C VAL A 322 14.22 -1.80 -4.25
N ILE A 323 14.71 -1.01 -3.30
CA ILE A 323 15.89 -0.16 -3.50
C ILE A 323 17.11 -1.04 -3.85
N ALA A 324 17.40 -2.07 -3.06
CA ALA A 324 18.55 -2.94 -3.27
C ALA A 324 18.52 -3.71 -4.59
N ALA A 325 17.32 -4.07 -5.07
CA ALA A 325 17.16 -4.81 -6.32
C ALA A 325 17.28 -3.93 -7.57
N THR A 326 17.00 -2.62 -7.47
CA THR A 326 16.84 -1.74 -8.63
C THR A 326 17.96 -0.71 -8.80
N ILE A 327 18.72 -0.36 -7.77
CA ILE A 327 19.88 0.57 -7.88
C ILE A 327 21.11 -0.06 -8.61
#